data_000f5846e5c38cf538d19527a9105bff
#
_entry.id   000f5846e5c38cf538d19527a9105bff
#
_cell.length_a   1.000
_cell.length_b   1.000
_cell.length_c   1.000
_cell.angle_alpha   90.00
_cell.angle_beta   90.00
_cell.angle_gamma   90.00
#
_symmetry.space_group_name_H-M   'P 1'
#
loop_
_entity.id
_entity.type
_entity.pdbx_description
1 polymer ?
#
loop_
_entity_poly.entity_id
_entity_poly.type
_entity_poly.pdbx_seq_one_letter_code
_entity_poly.pdbx_strand_id
1 'polypeptide(L)'
;LYERREKTMISAEPLMEKINRNKIHEIKGLCDNVEFDEIIATDSADFSRTDEYRELIRTKIEEGISSGRYVALKRHPSDKNEYKKPGTTFYILPQYYPIELYYMVYCSSIKKVIGAMSTSLITARWLMRDIEIISLLAEADTSLIEGLDEKRRFLSELNISLHTV
;
A
#
# COMPACT_ATOMS: atom_id res chain seq x y z
N LEU A 1 26.26 15.20 -13.38
CA LEU A 1 25.28 15.97 -14.12
C LEU A 1 24.10 15.07 -14.45
N TYR A 2 23.13 14.98 -13.53
CA TYR A 2 21.82 14.37 -13.82
C TYR A 2 21.01 15.45 -14.54
N GLU A 3 20.88 15.32 -15.85
CA GLU A 3 19.91 16.09 -16.61
C GLU A 3 18.53 15.85 -16.02
N ARG A 4 17.85 16.93 -15.64
CA ARG A 4 16.42 16.93 -15.31
C ARG A 4 15.67 16.48 -16.56
N ARG A 5 15.47 15.19 -16.72
CA ARG A 5 14.47 14.70 -17.66
C ARG A 5 13.11 15.15 -17.11
N GLU A 6 12.41 15.94 -17.91
CA GLU A 6 11.00 16.21 -17.64
C GLU A 6 10.31 14.87 -17.43
N LYS A 7 9.90 14.62 -16.18
CA LYS A 7 9.18 13.40 -15.83
C LYS A 7 7.78 13.49 -16.41
N THR A 8 7.63 13.12 -17.66
CA THR A 8 6.31 12.89 -18.25
C THR A 8 5.77 11.66 -17.56
N MET A 9 4.87 11.86 -16.60
CA MET A 9 4.14 10.73 -16.00
C MET A 9 3.28 10.12 -17.10
N ILE A 10 3.70 8.96 -17.59
CA ILE A 10 2.92 8.17 -18.54
C ILE A 10 1.65 7.73 -17.81
N SER A 11 0.49 8.03 -18.37
CA SER A 11 -0.78 7.58 -17.83
C SER A 11 -0.82 6.05 -17.77
N ALA A 12 -1.33 5.51 -16.66
CA ALA A 12 -1.56 4.07 -16.51
C ALA A 12 -2.87 3.60 -17.16
N GLU A 13 -3.71 4.52 -17.65
CA GLU A 13 -5.00 4.20 -18.29
C GLU A 13 -4.90 3.11 -19.36
N PRO A 14 -3.91 3.09 -20.28
CA PRO A 14 -3.78 2.04 -21.28
C PRO A 14 -3.51 0.65 -20.67
N LEU A 15 -2.93 0.58 -19.46
CA LEU A 15 -2.75 -0.68 -18.73
C LEU A 15 -4.04 -1.14 -18.08
N MET A 16 -4.83 -0.22 -17.56
CA MET A 16 -6.12 -0.50 -16.93
C MET A 16 -7.14 -1.02 -17.94
N GLU A 17 -7.15 -0.49 -19.16
CA GLU A 17 -8.03 -0.97 -20.24
C GLU A 17 -7.73 -2.41 -20.68
N LYS A 18 -6.49 -2.90 -20.48
CA LYS A 18 -6.06 -4.24 -20.86
C LYS A 18 -6.42 -5.32 -19.85
N ILE A 19 -6.92 -4.98 -18.68
CA ILE A 19 -7.31 -5.99 -17.71
C ILE A 19 -8.57 -6.67 -18.20
N ASN A 20 -8.45 -7.98 -18.42
CA ASN A 20 -9.57 -8.81 -18.82
C ASN A 20 -10.68 -8.75 -17.75
N ARG A 21 -11.92 -8.45 -18.16
CA ARG A 21 -13.10 -8.39 -17.27
C ARG A 21 -13.26 -9.63 -16.40
N ASN A 22 -12.94 -10.82 -16.94
CA ASN A 22 -12.98 -12.05 -16.17
C ASN A 22 -12.02 -12.04 -15.00
N LYS A 23 -10.84 -11.43 -15.16
CA LYS A 23 -9.85 -11.29 -14.07
C LYS A 23 -10.30 -10.33 -13.00
N ILE A 24 -10.99 -9.26 -13.38
CA ILE A 24 -11.60 -8.33 -12.43
C ILE A 24 -12.65 -9.05 -11.60
N HIS A 25 -13.55 -9.82 -12.23
CA HIS A 25 -14.56 -10.60 -11.52
C HIS A 25 -13.95 -11.65 -10.58
N GLU A 26 -12.91 -12.34 -11.03
CA GLU A 26 -12.19 -13.31 -10.20
C GLU A 26 -11.62 -12.65 -8.94
N ILE A 27 -10.90 -11.53 -9.09
CA ILE A 27 -10.29 -10.82 -7.96
C ILE A 27 -11.36 -10.25 -7.02
N LYS A 28 -12.43 -9.65 -7.55
CA LYS A 28 -13.55 -9.17 -6.73
C LYS A 28 -14.24 -10.29 -5.98
N GLY A 29 -14.45 -11.43 -6.62
CA GLY A 29 -15.06 -12.63 -6.00
C GLY A 29 -14.24 -13.18 -4.84
N LEU A 30 -12.90 -13.09 -4.87
CA LEU A 30 -12.03 -13.51 -3.78
C LEU A 30 -12.17 -12.62 -2.51
N CYS A 31 -12.75 -11.46 -2.66
CA CYS A 31 -12.97 -10.48 -1.60
C CYS A 31 -14.47 -10.24 -1.36
N ASP A 32 -15.32 -11.23 -1.62
CA ASP A 32 -16.78 -11.17 -1.43
C ASP A 32 -17.45 -9.96 -2.12
N ASN A 33 -16.84 -9.45 -3.18
CA ASN A 33 -17.23 -8.23 -3.91
C ASN A 33 -17.28 -6.96 -3.03
N VAL A 34 -16.55 -6.94 -1.93
CA VAL A 34 -16.40 -5.74 -1.09
C VAL A 34 -15.51 -4.72 -1.78
N GLU A 35 -15.93 -3.46 -1.76
CA GLU A 35 -15.12 -2.34 -2.22
C GLU A 35 -14.31 -1.81 -1.03
N PHE A 36 -13.00 -1.62 -1.21
CA PHE A 36 -12.11 -1.16 -0.16
C PHE A 36 -11.87 0.34 -0.25
N ASP A 37 -11.90 1.00 0.90
CA ASP A 37 -11.52 2.41 1.02
C ASP A 37 -10.02 2.57 1.25
N GLU A 38 -9.40 1.59 1.92
CA GLU A 38 -8.01 1.68 2.36
C GLU A 38 -7.28 0.35 2.14
N ILE A 39 -6.09 0.42 1.56
CA ILE A 39 -5.18 -0.72 1.46
C ILE A 39 -3.92 -0.43 2.28
N ILE A 40 -3.61 -1.34 3.21
CA ILE A 40 -2.36 -1.35 3.96
C ILE A 40 -1.46 -2.41 3.35
N ALA A 41 -0.29 -2.02 2.86
CA ALA A 41 0.70 -2.92 2.29
C ALA A 41 1.85 -3.13 3.28
N THR A 42 2.12 -4.39 3.65
CA THR A 42 3.30 -4.67 4.47
C THR A 42 4.55 -4.81 3.61
N ASP A 43 5.70 -4.62 4.25
CA ASP A 43 6.99 -4.70 3.61
C ASP A 43 7.62 -6.09 3.75
N SER A 44 8.82 -6.26 3.18
CA SER A 44 9.58 -7.51 3.25
C SER A 44 9.85 -7.95 4.70
N ALA A 45 10.21 -9.22 4.88
CA ALA A 45 10.50 -9.78 6.19
C ALA A 45 11.56 -9.01 6.98
N ASP A 46 12.50 -8.36 6.31
CA ASP A 46 13.55 -7.59 6.98
C ASP A 46 12.99 -6.35 7.69
N PHE A 47 11.94 -5.75 7.17
CA PHE A 47 11.21 -4.65 7.79
C PHE A 47 10.17 -5.13 8.80
N SER A 48 9.48 -6.22 8.50
CA SER A 48 8.35 -6.71 9.29
C SER A 48 8.75 -7.56 10.50
N ARG A 49 10.06 -7.71 10.79
CA ARG A 49 10.55 -8.56 11.88
C ARG A 49 10.33 -7.98 13.27
N THR A 50 10.24 -6.66 13.40
CA THR A 50 10.13 -6.03 14.70
C THR A 50 8.70 -6.05 15.23
N ASP A 51 8.55 -6.13 16.56
CA ASP A 51 7.25 -6.06 17.21
C ASP A 51 6.63 -4.68 17.04
N GLU A 52 7.45 -3.63 17.03
CA GLU A 52 7.06 -2.25 16.82
C GLU A 52 6.40 -2.06 15.46
N TYR A 53 6.97 -2.61 14.39
CA TYR A 53 6.37 -2.53 13.06
C TYR A 53 5.02 -3.27 13.00
N ARG A 54 4.93 -4.44 13.66
CA ARG A 54 3.66 -5.19 13.72
C ARG A 54 2.56 -4.40 14.44
N GLU A 55 2.90 -3.79 15.57
CA GLU A 55 1.94 -2.98 16.32
C GLU A 55 1.56 -1.71 15.53
N LEU A 56 2.50 -1.10 14.83
CA LEU A 56 2.24 0.04 13.96
C LEU A 56 1.20 -0.33 12.86
N ILE A 57 1.40 -1.44 12.16
CA ILE A 57 0.44 -1.92 11.15
C ILE A 57 -0.93 -2.21 11.78
N ARG A 58 -0.97 -2.84 12.97
CA ARG A 58 -2.22 -3.10 13.70
C ARG A 58 -2.94 -1.81 14.05
N THR A 59 -2.20 -0.82 14.55
CA THR A 59 -2.73 0.51 14.87
C THR A 59 -3.37 1.14 13.64
N LYS A 60 -2.69 1.10 12.48
CA LYS A 60 -3.25 1.66 11.23
C LYS A 60 -4.51 0.92 10.77
N ILE A 61 -4.58 -0.39 10.93
CA ILE A 61 -5.80 -1.16 10.67
C ILE A 61 -6.94 -0.71 11.60
N GLU A 62 -6.68 -0.58 12.90
CA GLU A 62 -7.66 -0.16 13.90
C GLU A 62 -8.15 1.28 13.65
N GLU A 63 -7.25 2.21 13.31
CA GLU A 63 -7.57 3.59 12.92
C GLU A 63 -8.51 3.62 11.69
N GLY A 64 -8.20 2.82 10.67
CA GLY A 64 -9.04 2.71 9.47
C GLY A 64 -10.45 2.21 9.80
N ILE A 65 -10.55 1.11 10.55
CA ILE A 65 -11.82 0.52 10.96
C ILE A 65 -12.63 1.48 11.84
N SER A 66 -11.99 2.11 12.82
CA SER A 66 -12.64 3.07 13.73
C SER A 66 -13.15 4.31 13.00
N SER A 67 -12.56 4.62 11.86
CA SER A 67 -13.02 5.69 10.96
C SER A 67 -14.13 5.24 10.00
N GLY A 68 -14.67 4.02 10.17
CA GLY A 68 -15.73 3.45 9.33
C GLY A 68 -15.29 3.04 7.93
N ARG A 69 -13.99 2.86 7.69
CA ARG A 69 -13.45 2.46 6.39
C ARG A 69 -13.40 0.94 6.24
N TYR A 70 -13.60 0.47 5.02
CA TYR A 70 -13.31 -0.91 4.63
C TYR A 70 -11.82 -1.06 4.36
N VAL A 71 -11.12 -1.69 5.32
CA VAL A 71 -9.66 -1.84 5.30
C VAL A 71 -9.28 -3.19 4.72
N ALA A 72 -8.34 -3.21 3.78
CA ALA A 72 -7.71 -4.40 3.25
C ALA A 72 -6.21 -4.41 3.58
N LEU A 73 -5.71 -5.57 4.02
CA LEU A 73 -4.29 -5.82 4.27
C LEU A 73 -3.70 -6.66 3.14
N LYS A 74 -2.70 -6.14 2.46
CA LYS A 74 -1.89 -6.87 1.49
C LYS A 74 -0.52 -7.18 2.10
N ARG A 75 -0.31 -8.42 2.51
CA ARG A 75 0.98 -8.84 3.04
C ARG A 75 2.00 -9.04 1.93
N HIS A 76 3.25 -8.64 2.18
CA HIS A 76 4.38 -9.04 1.35
C HIS A 76 4.54 -10.57 1.38
N PRO A 77 4.95 -11.24 0.28
CA PRO A 77 5.07 -12.69 0.25
C PRO A 77 5.98 -13.29 1.34
N SER A 78 7.01 -12.56 1.79
CA SER A 78 7.89 -12.98 2.89
C SER A 78 7.39 -12.61 4.28
N ASP A 79 6.35 -11.77 4.39
CA ASP A 79 5.77 -11.40 5.68
C ASP A 79 4.89 -12.52 6.22
N LYS A 80 5.30 -13.09 7.34
CA LYS A 80 4.63 -14.20 8.03
C LYS A 80 3.88 -13.77 9.29
N ASN A 81 3.84 -12.46 9.58
CA ASN A 81 3.22 -11.97 10.80
C ASN A 81 1.70 -12.14 10.80
N GLU A 82 1.17 -12.32 11.98
CA GLU A 82 -0.27 -12.31 12.25
C GLU A 82 -0.68 -10.91 12.69
N TYR A 83 -1.61 -10.30 11.97
CA TYR A 83 -2.10 -8.94 12.25
C TYR A 83 -3.51 -8.92 12.83
N LYS A 84 -4.24 -10.04 12.72
CA LYS A 84 -5.62 -10.12 13.18
C LYS A 84 -5.68 -10.21 14.70
N LYS A 85 -6.40 -9.28 15.32
CA LYS A 85 -6.76 -9.34 16.75
C LYS A 85 -8.21 -9.82 16.90
N PRO A 86 -8.58 -10.45 18.03
CA PRO A 86 -9.97 -10.78 18.33
C PRO A 86 -10.87 -9.54 18.24
N GLY A 87 -11.99 -9.65 17.56
CA GLY A 87 -12.96 -8.56 17.43
C GLY A 87 -12.67 -7.54 16.32
N THR A 88 -11.53 -7.64 15.62
CA THR A 88 -11.26 -6.79 14.44
C THR A 88 -11.69 -7.49 13.15
N THR A 89 -12.35 -6.75 12.27
CA THR A 89 -12.76 -7.23 10.95
C THR A 89 -12.10 -6.39 9.87
N PHE A 90 -11.22 -7.00 9.12
CA PHE A 90 -10.61 -6.43 7.91
C PHE A 90 -10.31 -7.55 6.92
N TYR A 91 -10.08 -7.20 5.68
CA TYR A 91 -9.83 -8.17 4.62
C TYR A 91 -8.34 -8.43 4.45
N ILE A 92 -7.96 -9.72 4.31
CA ILE A 92 -6.58 -10.10 3.96
C ILE A 92 -6.59 -10.48 2.48
N LEU A 93 -5.93 -9.66 1.68
CA LEU A 93 -5.82 -9.89 0.25
C LEU A 93 -4.90 -11.08 -0.05
N PRO A 94 -5.29 -11.99 -0.96
CA PRO A 94 -4.44 -13.11 -1.37
C PRO A 94 -3.04 -12.68 -1.79
N GLN A 95 -2.02 -13.38 -1.29
CA GLN A 95 -0.61 -13.01 -1.52
C GLN A 95 -0.13 -13.31 -2.94
N TYR A 96 -0.74 -14.29 -3.61
CA TYR A 96 -0.32 -14.73 -4.95
C TYR A 96 -0.61 -13.75 -6.09
N TYR A 97 -1.49 -12.78 -5.88
CA TYR A 97 -1.65 -11.67 -6.81
C TYR A 97 -0.75 -10.51 -6.43
N PRO A 98 -0.08 -9.85 -7.41
CA PRO A 98 0.64 -8.61 -7.15
C PRO A 98 -0.33 -7.49 -6.74
N ILE A 99 0.16 -6.57 -5.91
CA ILE A 99 -0.68 -5.49 -5.36
C ILE A 99 -1.24 -4.57 -6.45
N GLU A 100 -0.51 -4.42 -7.53
CA GLU A 100 -0.90 -3.63 -8.69
C GLU A 100 -2.25 -4.04 -9.28
N LEU A 101 -2.54 -5.33 -9.27
CA LEU A 101 -3.84 -5.83 -9.74
C LEU A 101 -4.98 -5.37 -8.81
N TYR A 102 -4.75 -5.34 -7.49
CA TYR A 102 -5.73 -4.82 -6.55
C TYR A 102 -5.95 -3.31 -6.75
N TYR A 103 -4.88 -2.55 -6.94
CA TYR A 103 -4.99 -1.13 -7.25
C TYR A 103 -5.82 -0.89 -8.52
N MET A 104 -5.59 -1.67 -9.57
CA MET A 104 -6.33 -1.53 -10.82
C MET A 104 -7.80 -1.96 -10.70
N VAL A 105 -8.08 -3.02 -9.95
CA VAL A 105 -9.46 -3.53 -9.77
C VAL A 105 -10.29 -2.61 -8.88
N TYR A 106 -9.67 -1.97 -7.88
CA TYR A 106 -10.35 -1.15 -6.87
C TYR A 106 -10.03 0.33 -6.98
N CYS A 107 -9.46 0.80 -8.09
CA CYS A 107 -9.01 2.19 -8.25
C CYS A 107 -10.12 3.24 -8.03
N SER A 108 -11.38 2.88 -8.25
CA SER A 108 -12.52 3.78 -8.06
C SER A 108 -12.97 3.90 -6.60
N SER A 109 -12.66 2.92 -5.76
CA SER A 109 -13.07 2.88 -4.34
C SER A 109 -11.95 3.23 -3.39
N ILE A 110 -10.69 2.91 -3.72
CA ILE A 110 -9.55 3.21 -2.86
C ILE A 110 -9.36 4.71 -2.73
N LYS A 111 -9.32 5.17 -1.48
CA LYS A 111 -9.07 6.56 -1.11
C LYS A 111 -7.71 6.72 -0.45
N LYS A 112 -7.16 5.62 0.11
CA LYS A 112 -5.94 5.66 0.90
C LYS A 112 -5.11 4.40 0.73
N VAL A 113 -3.79 4.58 0.62
CA VAL A 113 -2.80 3.49 0.65
C VAL A 113 -1.74 3.79 1.70
N ILE A 114 -1.44 2.80 2.54
CA ILE A 114 -0.44 2.90 3.60
C ILE A 114 0.61 1.80 3.41
N GLY A 115 1.87 2.12 3.63
CA GLY A 115 2.98 1.16 3.65
C GLY A 115 4.23 1.84 4.20
N ALA A 116 5.34 1.12 4.39
CA ALA A 116 6.56 1.77 4.85
C ALA A 116 7.42 2.28 3.67
N MET A 117 8.14 1.40 2.99
CA MET A 117 9.08 1.79 1.93
C MET A 117 8.95 0.94 0.66
N SER A 118 7.81 0.34 0.46
CA SER A 118 7.57 -0.57 -0.65
C SER A 118 7.41 0.18 -1.97
N THR A 119 7.88 -0.42 -3.05
CA THR A 119 7.55 -0.01 -4.43
C THR A 119 6.05 0.07 -4.65
N SER A 120 5.25 -0.61 -3.82
CA SER A 120 3.80 -0.56 -3.84
C SER A 120 3.25 0.86 -3.69
N LEU A 121 3.87 1.73 -2.88
CA LEU A 121 3.46 3.13 -2.71
C LEU A 121 3.73 3.95 -3.97
N ILE A 122 4.86 3.70 -4.63
CA ILE A 122 5.24 4.36 -5.89
C ILE A 122 4.25 3.95 -6.98
N THR A 123 3.94 2.67 -7.06
CA THR A 123 2.98 2.14 -8.03
C THR A 123 1.58 2.66 -7.75
N ALA A 124 1.17 2.77 -6.48
CA ALA A 124 -0.10 3.37 -6.10
C ALA A 124 -0.20 4.82 -6.60
N ARG A 125 0.85 5.63 -6.41
CA ARG A 125 0.89 7.02 -6.91
C ARG A 125 0.84 7.10 -8.43
N TRP A 126 1.46 6.15 -9.11
CA TRP A 126 1.46 6.10 -10.57
C TRP A 126 0.09 5.71 -11.13
N LEU A 127 -0.60 4.74 -10.50
CA LEU A 127 -1.90 4.24 -10.95
C LEU A 127 -3.07 5.13 -10.50
N MET A 128 -2.97 5.74 -9.32
CA MET A 128 -4.06 6.47 -8.66
C MET A 128 -3.56 7.83 -8.17
N ARG A 129 -3.77 8.87 -8.99
CA ARG A 129 -3.18 10.20 -8.75
C ARG A 129 -3.77 10.95 -7.55
N ASP A 130 -5.08 10.80 -7.34
CA ASP A 130 -5.87 11.64 -6.42
C ASP A 130 -6.17 10.97 -5.09
N ILE A 131 -5.42 9.93 -4.72
CA ILE A 131 -5.57 9.25 -3.43
C ILE A 131 -4.54 9.72 -2.41
N GLU A 132 -4.87 9.55 -1.15
CA GLU A 132 -3.92 9.72 -0.05
C GLU A 132 -2.94 8.54 -0.02
N ILE A 133 -1.64 8.81 -0.02
CA ILE A 133 -0.60 7.78 0.13
C ILE A 133 0.29 8.17 1.29
N ILE A 134 0.42 7.26 2.26
CA ILE A 134 1.19 7.45 3.47
C ILE A 134 2.32 6.44 3.56
N SER A 135 3.52 6.93 3.79
CA SER A 135 4.67 6.12 4.15
C SER A 135 4.89 6.13 5.65
N LEU A 136 4.97 4.95 6.26
CA LEU A 136 5.31 4.74 7.67
C LEU A 136 6.82 4.74 7.91
N LEU A 137 7.62 5.14 6.93
CA LEU A 137 9.09 5.12 6.99
C LEU A 137 9.66 5.98 8.14
N ALA A 138 8.94 7.00 8.57
CA ALA A 138 9.37 7.87 9.66
C ALA A 138 9.15 7.23 11.05
N GLU A 139 8.22 6.28 11.16
CA GLU A 139 7.87 5.59 12.41
C GLU A 139 8.58 4.24 12.57
N ALA A 140 9.04 3.64 11.46
CA ALA A 140 9.77 2.39 11.51
C ALA A 140 11.18 2.59 12.09
N ASP A 141 11.72 1.57 12.75
CA ASP A 141 13.14 1.58 13.13
C ASP A 141 14.00 1.71 11.87
N THR A 142 14.57 2.89 11.72
CA THR A 142 15.30 3.28 10.52
C THR A 142 16.78 3.01 10.61
N SER A 143 17.24 2.46 11.74
CA SER A 143 18.68 2.18 11.99
C SER A 143 19.30 1.24 10.95
N LEU A 144 18.48 0.44 10.28
CA LEU A 144 18.89 -0.55 9.28
C LEU A 144 18.75 -0.05 7.83
N ILE A 145 18.29 1.18 7.61
CA ILE A 145 17.98 1.68 6.27
C ILE A 145 19.12 2.56 5.74
N GLU A 146 19.91 2.01 4.87
CA GLU A 146 20.91 2.78 4.13
C GLU A 146 20.23 3.79 3.17
N GLY A 147 20.73 5.03 3.15
CA GLY A 147 20.19 6.08 2.27
C GLY A 147 18.79 6.57 2.65
N LEU A 148 18.42 6.54 3.93
CA LEU A 148 17.08 6.91 4.43
C LEU A 148 16.63 8.30 3.98
N ASP A 149 17.49 9.31 4.07
CA ASP A 149 17.15 10.69 3.71
C ASP A 149 16.90 10.86 2.20
N GLU A 150 17.62 10.11 1.37
CA GLU A 150 17.37 10.09 -0.06
C GLU A 150 16.02 9.45 -0.38
N LYS A 151 15.68 8.36 0.32
CA LYS A 151 14.40 7.68 0.17
C LYS A 151 13.23 8.55 0.62
N ARG A 152 13.36 9.23 1.76
CA ARG A 152 12.36 10.20 2.26
C ARG A 152 12.15 11.33 1.26
N ARG A 153 13.24 11.91 0.76
CA ARG A 153 13.17 12.97 -0.26
C ARG A 153 12.47 12.47 -1.53
N PHE A 154 12.82 11.28 -2.00
CA PHE A 154 12.21 10.69 -3.18
C PHE A 154 10.70 10.45 -3.01
N LEU A 155 10.27 9.93 -1.86
CA LEU A 155 8.84 9.75 -1.57
C LEU A 155 8.11 11.11 -1.52
N SER A 156 8.72 12.12 -0.92
CA SER A 156 8.16 13.48 -0.86
C SER A 156 8.02 14.10 -2.26
N GLU A 157 8.98 13.90 -3.16
CA GLU A 157 8.91 14.35 -4.55
C GLU A 157 7.75 13.70 -5.34
N LEU A 158 7.31 12.52 -4.90
CA LEU A 158 6.16 11.81 -5.45
C LEU A 158 4.83 12.19 -4.77
N ASN A 159 4.81 13.21 -3.90
CA ASN A 159 3.66 13.56 -3.07
C ASN A 159 3.13 12.39 -2.22
N ILE A 160 4.05 11.56 -1.71
CA ILE A 160 3.76 10.53 -0.73
C ILE A 160 4.02 11.15 0.65
N SER A 161 3.00 11.22 1.48
CA SER A 161 3.11 11.80 2.82
C SER A 161 3.96 10.90 3.71
N LEU A 162 4.95 11.48 4.37
CA LEU A 162 5.68 10.80 5.42
C LEU A 162 4.91 10.99 6.72
N HIS A 163 4.41 9.90 7.29
CA HIS A 163 3.77 9.98 8.59
C HIS A 163 4.84 10.17 9.66
N THR A 164 4.74 11.26 10.38
CA THR A 164 5.51 11.53 11.60
C THR A 164 4.52 11.58 12.76
N VAL A 165 4.79 10.80 13.80
CA VAL A 165 4.04 10.86 15.07
C VAL A 165 4.25 12.22 15.72
#